data_5dff88f30aa0adce733577f991ee3ae7
#
_entry.id   5dff88f30aa0adce733577f991ee3ae7
#
_cell.length_a   1.000
_cell.length_b   1.000
_cell.length_c   1.000
_cell.angle_alpha   90.00
_cell.angle_beta   90.00
_cell.angle_gamma   90.00
#
_symmetry.space_group_name_H-M   'P 1'
#
loop_
_entity.id
_entity.type
_entity.pdbx_description
1 polymer ?
#
loop_
_entity_poly.entity_id
_entity_poly.type
_entity_poly.pdbx_seq_one_letter_code
_entity_poly.pdbx_strand_id
1 'polypeptide(L)'
;ISFEDYSSVDELSNSDKNLCLESVKAMSSSHSPYSGFRVGVAVQLESGKIVYGSNQENVAYPSGLCAERVALFAIGSTYPDDKIISMAITAQTDHFEIKEPVTSCGACLQVMAEYEKKQSSPINVLFYCRNGSIIRTEGIKSLLPFAFAETRLQK
;
A
#
# COMPACT_ATOMS: atom_id res chain seq x y z
N ILE A 1 -2.07 -19.30 -1.40
CA ILE A 1 -1.48 -17.95 -1.45
C ILE A 1 -0.60 -17.89 -2.69
N SER A 2 -0.87 -16.95 -3.57
CA SER A 2 -0.15 -16.77 -4.81
C SER A 2 0.52 -15.38 -4.82
N PHE A 3 1.81 -15.35 -5.13
CA PHE A 3 2.58 -14.10 -5.27
C PHE A 3 3.72 -14.30 -6.27
N GLU A 4 4.21 -13.20 -6.80
CA GLU A 4 5.40 -13.15 -7.65
C GLU A 4 6.52 -12.46 -6.88
N ASP A 5 7.75 -12.93 -7.07
CA ASP A 5 8.95 -12.38 -6.43
C ASP A 5 9.93 -11.91 -7.50
N TYR A 6 10.41 -10.68 -7.38
CA TYR A 6 11.32 -10.05 -8.32
C TYR A 6 12.56 -9.55 -7.58
N SER A 7 13.72 -9.71 -8.21
CA SER A 7 15.01 -9.29 -7.63
C SER A 7 15.27 -7.79 -7.82
N SER A 8 14.62 -7.15 -8.80
CA SER A 8 14.85 -5.76 -9.15
C SER A 8 13.60 -5.14 -9.80
N VAL A 9 13.42 -3.83 -9.65
CA VAL A 9 12.39 -3.07 -10.35
C VAL A 9 12.53 -3.14 -11.88
N ASP A 10 13.72 -3.45 -12.39
CA ASP A 10 13.96 -3.59 -13.83
C ASP A 10 13.28 -4.83 -14.44
N GLU A 11 12.88 -5.78 -13.62
CA GLU A 11 12.12 -6.97 -14.03
C GLU A 11 10.61 -6.71 -14.13
N LEU A 12 10.15 -5.58 -13.59
CA LEU A 12 8.74 -5.20 -13.58
C LEU A 12 8.31 -4.56 -14.90
N SER A 13 7.00 -4.48 -15.13
CA SER A 13 6.45 -3.62 -16.17
C SER A 13 6.84 -2.15 -15.91
N ASN A 14 6.83 -1.31 -16.96
CA ASN A 14 7.14 0.11 -16.81
C ASN A 14 6.19 0.81 -15.82
N SER A 15 4.92 0.43 -15.81
CA SER A 15 3.89 0.96 -14.91
C SER A 15 4.19 0.59 -13.45
N ASP A 16 4.47 -0.68 -13.17
CA ASP A 16 4.77 -1.16 -11.82
C ASP A 16 6.10 -0.59 -11.31
N LYS A 17 7.12 -0.54 -12.18
CA LYS A 17 8.40 0.11 -11.84
C LYS A 17 8.21 1.57 -11.45
N ASN A 18 7.46 2.33 -12.26
CA ASN A 18 7.19 3.73 -11.97
C ASN A 18 6.45 3.88 -10.63
N LEU A 19 5.47 3.03 -10.35
CA LEU A 19 4.71 3.09 -9.12
C LEU A 19 5.58 2.81 -7.89
N CYS A 20 6.50 1.85 -7.97
CA CYS A 20 7.50 1.59 -6.93
C CYS A 20 8.37 2.83 -6.66
N LEU A 21 8.83 3.52 -7.72
CA LEU A 21 9.64 4.73 -7.57
C LEU A 21 8.82 5.88 -6.98
N GLU A 22 7.54 5.99 -7.32
CA GLU A 22 6.64 6.99 -6.75
C GLU A 22 6.38 6.74 -5.26
N SER A 23 6.32 5.49 -4.81
CA SER A 23 6.19 5.18 -3.38
C SER A 23 7.39 5.67 -2.56
N VAL A 24 8.59 5.69 -3.15
CA VAL A 24 9.78 6.26 -2.51
C VAL A 24 9.62 7.76 -2.27
N LYS A 25 9.10 8.49 -3.26
CA LYS A 25 8.84 9.94 -3.12
C LYS A 25 7.82 10.24 -2.02
N ALA A 26 6.81 9.38 -1.87
CA ALA A 26 5.77 9.53 -0.85
C ALA A 26 6.33 9.53 0.58
N MET A 27 7.47 8.86 0.83
CA MET A 27 8.09 8.83 2.17
C MET A 27 8.51 10.21 2.67
N SER A 28 8.73 11.19 1.78
CA SER A 28 9.17 12.54 2.17
C SER A 28 8.18 13.28 3.07
N SER A 29 6.91 12.91 3.03
CA SER A 29 5.86 13.49 3.87
C SER A 29 5.54 12.66 5.12
N SER A 30 6.28 11.59 5.38
CA SER A 30 6.10 10.78 6.59
C SER A 30 6.32 11.61 7.85
N HIS A 31 5.38 11.51 8.79
CA HIS A 31 5.52 12.05 10.13
C HIS A 31 5.76 10.89 11.10
N SER A 32 7.03 10.58 11.35
CA SER A 32 7.44 9.43 12.15
C SER A 32 8.47 9.79 13.24
N PRO A 33 8.15 10.78 14.11
CA PRO A 33 9.11 11.29 15.10
C PRO A 33 9.39 10.29 16.24
N TYR A 34 8.53 9.29 16.44
CA TYR A 34 8.67 8.33 17.52
C TYR A 34 9.46 7.10 17.10
N SER A 35 9.13 6.53 15.93
CA SER A 35 9.79 5.31 15.43
C SER A 35 10.97 5.57 14.49
N GLY A 36 11.00 6.70 13.82
CA GLY A 36 11.93 6.96 12.72
C GLY A 36 11.71 6.04 11.51
N PHE A 37 10.61 5.27 11.50
CA PHE A 37 10.27 4.33 10.44
C PHE A 37 9.33 5.02 9.44
N ARG A 38 9.86 5.36 8.27
CA ARG A 38 9.11 6.06 7.22
C ARG A 38 8.52 5.05 6.24
N VAL A 39 7.24 5.18 5.97
CA VAL A 39 6.53 4.37 4.97
C VAL A 39 5.92 5.29 3.92
N GLY A 40 6.10 4.94 2.67
CA GLY A 40 5.52 5.63 1.52
C GLY A 40 4.67 4.68 0.68
N VAL A 41 3.55 5.19 0.22
CA VAL A 41 2.60 4.47 -0.64
C VAL A 41 2.26 5.32 -1.85
N ALA A 42 2.26 4.70 -3.01
CA ALA A 42 1.72 5.27 -4.23
C ALA A 42 0.62 4.35 -4.77
N VAL A 43 -0.52 4.92 -5.09
CA VAL A 43 -1.68 4.19 -5.59
C VAL A 43 -2.04 4.71 -6.97
N GLN A 44 -2.06 3.83 -7.95
CA GLN A 44 -2.48 4.15 -9.31
C GLN A 44 -3.97 3.88 -9.49
N LEU A 45 -4.70 4.90 -9.94
CA LEU A 45 -6.11 4.83 -10.27
C LEU A 45 -6.32 4.54 -11.76
N GLU A 46 -7.48 4.03 -12.12
CA GLU A 46 -7.85 3.73 -13.52
C GLU A 46 -7.77 4.96 -14.43
N SER A 47 -8.07 6.15 -13.90
CA SER A 47 -7.92 7.43 -14.63
C SER A 47 -6.47 7.80 -14.96
N GLY A 48 -5.50 7.08 -14.42
CA GLY A 48 -4.07 7.40 -14.54
C GLY A 48 -3.51 8.27 -13.42
N LYS A 49 -4.37 8.77 -12.50
CA LYS A 49 -3.92 9.52 -11.32
C LYS A 49 -3.11 8.63 -10.38
N ILE A 50 -2.11 9.23 -9.75
CA ILE A 50 -1.37 8.62 -8.64
C ILE A 50 -1.71 9.39 -7.36
N VAL A 51 -2.17 8.67 -6.35
CA VAL A 51 -2.45 9.20 -5.01
C VAL A 51 -1.39 8.70 -4.04
N TYR A 52 -0.84 9.60 -3.24
CA TYR A 52 0.23 9.28 -2.31
C TYR A 52 -0.29 9.17 -0.88
N GLY A 53 0.39 8.35 -0.09
CA GLY A 53 0.21 8.27 1.34
C GLY A 53 1.53 8.05 2.05
N SER A 54 1.63 8.52 3.26
CA SER A 54 2.75 8.28 4.15
C SER A 54 2.24 8.08 5.57
N ASN A 55 3.00 7.36 6.40
CA ASN A 55 2.57 7.11 7.77
C ASN A 55 2.59 8.41 8.59
N GLN A 56 1.56 8.56 9.43
CA GLN A 56 1.36 9.72 10.28
C GLN A 56 1.26 9.24 11.72
N GLU A 57 2.35 9.37 12.47
CA GLU A 57 2.38 9.03 13.89
C GLU A 57 1.76 10.13 14.74
N ASN A 58 1.37 9.78 15.95
CA ASN A 58 0.80 10.71 16.92
C ASN A 58 1.27 10.31 18.31
N VAL A 59 1.46 11.29 19.21
CA VAL A 59 1.79 11.01 20.62
C VAL A 59 0.71 10.17 21.30
N ALA A 60 -0.54 10.34 20.88
CA ALA A 60 -1.64 9.42 21.19
C ALA A 60 -1.61 8.31 20.14
N TYR A 61 -0.85 7.25 20.35
CA TYR A 61 -0.56 6.20 19.38
C TYR A 61 -1.77 5.65 18.62
N PRO A 62 -2.95 5.43 19.22
CA PRO A 62 -4.13 4.98 18.47
C PRO A 62 -4.64 5.97 17.42
N SER A 63 -4.24 7.25 17.50
CA SER A 63 -4.66 8.29 16.54
C SER A 63 -3.79 8.32 15.28
N GLY A 64 -2.67 7.59 15.26
CA GLY A 64 -1.81 7.46 14.08
C GLY A 64 -2.43 6.59 13.00
N LEU A 65 -1.96 6.77 11.76
CA LEU A 65 -2.36 5.94 10.61
C LEU A 65 -1.14 5.45 9.83
N CYS A 66 -1.23 4.22 9.34
CA CYS A 66 -0.31 3.69 8.36
C CYS A 66 -0.48 4.40 7.01
N ALA A 67 0.59 4.45 6.23
CA ALA A 67 0.63 5.10 4.92
C ALA A 67 -0.45 4.58 3.96
N GLU A 68 -0.70 3.27 3.98
CA GLU A 68 -1.72 2.63 3.14
C GLU A 68 -3.11 3.18 3.41
N ARG A 69 -3.49 3.31 4.68
CA ARG A 69 -4.81 3.85 5.05
C ARG A 69 -4.93 5.34 4.80
N VAL A 70 -3.84 6.10 4.92
CA VAL A 70 -3.82 7.52 4.53
C VAL A 70 -4.16 7.64 3.04
N ALA A 71 -3.50 6.88 2.16
CA ALA A 71 -3.77 6.90 0.72
C ALA A 71 -5.19 6.42 0.40
N LEU A 72 -5.61 5.28 0.95
CA LEU A 72 -6.91 4.68 0.65
C LEU A 72 -8.08 5.57 1.10
N PHE A 73 -8.01 6.15 2.29
CA PHE A 73 -9.07 7.04 2.78
C PHE A 73 -9.12 8.36 2.00
N ALA A 74 -7.98 8.88 1.55
CA ALA A 74 -7.94 10.02 0.64
C ALA A 74 -8.63 9.71 -0.69
N ILE A 75 -8.39 8.52 -1.25
CA ILE A 75 -9.06 8.07 -2.48
C ILE A 75 -10.57 7.93 -2.24
N GLY A 76 -10.97 7.28 -1.15
CA GLY A 76 -12.38 7.07 -0.84
C GLY A 76 -13.16 8.37 -0.66
N SER A 77 -12.53 9.41 -0.13
CA SER A 77 -13.16 10.73 0.07
C SER A 77 -13.10 11.65 -1.15
N THR A 78 -12.05 11.52 -1.99
CA THR A 78 -11.80 12.45 -3.11
C THR A 78 -12.16 11.85 -4.46
N TYR A 79 -11.92 10.56 -4.66
CA TYR A 79 -12.11 9.85 -5.93
C TYR A 79 -12.92 8.55 -5.73
N PRO A 80 -14.13 8.61 -5.15
CA PRO A 80 -14.87 7.42 -4.71
C PRO A 80 -15.25 6.46 -5.85
N ASP A 81 -15.31 6.95 -7.08
CA ASP A 81 -15.74 6.18 -8.26
C ASP A 81 -14.55 5.80 -9.17
N ASP A 82 -13.33 6.19 -8.83
CA ASP A 82 -12.13 5.85 -9.61
C ASP A 82 -11.49 4.58 -9.04
N LYS A 83 -11.40 3.53 -9.87
CA LYS A 83 -10.91 2.22 -9.42
C LYS A 83 -9.42 2.26 -9.14
N ILE A 84 -9.03 1.55 -8.10
CA ILE A 84 -7.62 1.32 -7.76
C ILE A 84 -7.11 0.16 -8.61
N ILE A 85 -6.04 0.39 -9.38
CA ILE A 85 -5.40 -0.64 -10.19
C ILE A 85 -4.28 -1.32 -9.43
N SER A 86 -3.37 -0.53 -8.86
CA SER A 86 -2.19 -1.03 -8.16
C SER A 86 -1.76 -0.11 -7.03
N MET A 87 -1.13 -0.70 -6.03
CA MET A 87 -0.50 0.02 -4.91
C MET A 87 0.95 -0.45 -4.79
N ALA A 88 1.88 0.48 -4.60
CA ALA A 88 3.26 0.18 -4.22
C ALA A 88 3.54 0.74 -2.82
N ILE A 89 4.18 -0.06 -1.99
CA ILE A 89 4.51 0.26 -0.61
C ILE A 89 6.01 0.06 -0.41
N THR A 90 6.67 1.05 0.18
CA THR A 90 8.08 0.95 0.57
C THR A 90 8.31 1.58 1.93
N ALA A 91 9.40 1.19 2.57
CA ALA A 91 9.76 1.71 3.88
C ALA A 91 11.26 1.98 3.97
N GLN A 92 11.64 2.90 4.85
CA GLN A 92 13.02 3.22 5.17
C GLN A 92 13.13 3.73 6.60
N THR A 93 14.26 3.42 7.24
CA THR A 93 14.63 3.99 8.53
C THR A 93 16.14 4.26 8.57
N ASP A 94 16.56 5.22 9.38
CA ASP A 94 17.99 5.51 9.59
C ASP A 94 18.61 4.61 10.68
N HIS A 95 17.80 3.80 11.38
CA HIS A 95 18.26 2.96 12.50
C HIS A 95 18.85 1.62 12.05
N PHE A 96 18.42 1.10 10.90
CA PHE A 96 18.90 -0.17 10.32
C PHE A 96 18.61 -0.22 8.82
N GLU A 97 19.26 -1.15 8.12
CA GLU A 97 19.00 -1.42 6.72
C GLU A 97 17.82 -2.40 6.57
N ILE A 98 16.84 -2.04 5.75
CA ILE A 98 15.72 -2.93 5.37
C ILE A 98 16.16 -3.74 4.15
N LYS A 99 16.26 -5.07 4.32
CA LYS A 99 16.75 -6.00 3.28
C LYS A 99 15.66 -6.83 2.63
N GLU A 100 14.44 -6.81 3.19
CA GLU A 100 13.30 -7.56 2.69
C GLU A 100 12.09 -6.64 2.56
N PRO A 101 11.13 -6.98 1.68
CA PRO A 101 9.91 -6.21 1.56
C PRO A 101 9.14 -6.12 2.89
N VAL A 102 8.76 -4.91 3.26
CA VAL A 102 7.89 -4.66 4.42
C VAL A 102 6.44 -4.80 3.98
N THR A 103 5.74 -5.76 4.55
CA THR A 103 4.34 -6.04 4.23
C THR A 103 3.37 -5.23 5.08
N SER A 104 2.14 -5.11 4.62
CA SER A 104 1.09 -4.34 5.31
C SER A 104 0.57 -5.06 6.55
N CYS A 105 0.22 -4.28 7.57
CA CYS A 105 -0.43 -4.82 8.76
C CYS A 105 -1.87 -5.29 8.48
N GLY A 106 -2.43 -6.11 9.38
CA GLY A 106 -3.77 -6.66 9.22
C GLY A 106 -4.87 -5.60 9.08
N ALA A 107 -4.75 -4.46 9.78
CA ALA A 107 -5.71 -3.36 9.65
C ALA A 107 -5.70 -2.73 8.24
N CYS A 108 -4.52 -2.57 7.63
CA CYS A 108 -4.40 -2.07 6.27
C CYS A 108 -4.94 -3.07 5.26
N LEU A 109 -4.65 -4.36 5.43
CA LEU A 109 -5.17 -5.42 4.55
C LEU A 109 -6.70 -5.50 4.62
N GLN A 110 -7.30 -5.32 5.79
CA GLN A 110 -8.75 -5.27 5.94
C GLN A 110 -9.37 -4.08 5.17
N VAL A 111 -8.74 -2.91 5.23
CA VAL A 111 -9.20 -1.74 4.46
C VAL A 111 -9.04 -1.97 2.96
N MET A 112 -7.92 -2.53 2.51
CA MET A 112 -7.72 -2.88 1.09
C MET A 112 -8.78 -3.87 0.61
N ALA A 113 -9.12 -4.88 1.41
CA ALA A 113 -10.14 -5.87 1.07
C ALA A 113 -11.53 -5.23 0.87
N GLU A 114 -11.88 -4.24 1.68
CA GLU A 114 -13.14 -3.49 1.55
C GLU A 114 -13.18 -2.68 0.24
N TYR A 115 -12.08 -1.99 -0.10
CA TYR A 115 -11.98 -1.23 -1.36
C TYR A 115 -12.03 -2.15 -2.59
N GLU A 116 -11.32 -3.28 -2.56
CA GLU A 116 -11.36 -4.28 -3.63
C GLU A 116 -12.77 -4.83 -3.84
N LYS A 117 -13.47 -5.13 -2.75
CA LYS A 117 -14.86 -5.59 -2.80
C LYS A 117 -15.79 -4.52 -3.38
N LYS A 118 -15.66 -3.27 -2.93
CA LYS A 118 -16.47 -2.14 -3.41
C LYS A 118 -16.35 -1.96 -4.92
N GLN A 119 -15.14 -2.04 -5.46
CA GLN A 119 -14.90 -1.84 -6.90
C GLN A 119 -15.12 -3.10 -7.75
N SER A 120 -15.27 -4.28 -7.15
CA SER A 120 -15.45 -5.57 -7.82
C SER A 120 -14.34 -5.92 -8.82
N SER A 121 -13.13 -5.50 -8.55
CA SER A 121 -11.95 -5.81 -9.35
C SER A 121 -10.70 -5.88 -8.46
N PRO A 122 -9.72 -6.74 -8.81
CA PRO A 122 -8.55 -6.95 -7.96
C PRO A 122 -7.67 -5.70 -7.88
N ILE A 123 -7.04 -5.52 -6.72
CA ILE A 123 -6.00 -4.52 -6.49
C ILE A 123 -4.66 -5.26 -6.49
N ASN A 124 -3.75 -4.87 -7.37
CA ASN A 124 -2.37 -5.38 -7.34
C ASN A 124 -1.59 -4.66 -6.25
N VAL A 125 -0.81 -5.40 -5.47
CA VAL A 125 0.01 -4.82 -4.41
C VAL A 125 1.47 -5.20 -4.63
N LEU A 126 2.35 -4.18 -4.61
CA LEU A 126 3.78 -4.33 -4.71
C LEU A 126 4.43 -3.89 -3.38
N PHE A 127 5.06 -4.82 -2.71
CA PHE A 127 5.90 -4.52 -1.54
C PHE A 127 7.33 -4.36 -2.01
N TYR A 128 7.80 -3.12 -2.06
CA TYR A 128 9.07 -2.75 -2.66
C TYR A 128 10.16 -2.55 -1.60
N CYS A 129 11.17 -3.41 -1.60
CA CYS A 129 12.41 -3.19 -0.87
C CYS A 129 13.46 -2.58 -1.78
N ARG A 130 13.93 -1.36 -1.49
CA ARG A 130 14.90 -0.65 -2.34
C ARG A 130 16.24 -1.39 -2.47
N ASN A 131 16.64 -2.11 -1.42
CA ASN A 131 17.91 -2.84 -1.35
C ASN A 131 17.69 -4.37 -1.41
N GLY A 132 16.54 -4.82 -1.88
CA GLY A 132 16.16 -6.22 -1.91
C GLY A 132 15.14 -6.52 -2.99
N SER A 133 14.31 -7.54 -2.73
CA SER A 133 13.29 -8.02 -3.65
C SER A 133 12.01 -7.17 -3.65
N ILE A 134 11.14 -7.46 -4.60
CA ILE A 134 9.78 -6.93 -4.67
C ILE A 134 8.83 -8.13 -4.65
N ILE A 135 7.86 -8.10 -3.74
CA ILE A 135 6.75 -9.05 -3.74
C ILE A 135 5.56 -8.38 -4.42
N ARG A 136 5.00 -9.05 -5.43
CA ARG A 136 3.79 -8.61 -6.12
C ARG A 136 2.67 -9.62 -5.91
N THR A 137 1.50 -9.14 -5.52
CA THR A 137 0.29 -9.97 -5.43
C THR A 137 -0.81 -9.40 -6.31
N GLU A 138 -1.63 -10.28 -6.86
CA GLU A 138 -2.88 -9.91 -7.53
C GLU A 138 -4.04 -10.22 -6.60
N GLY A 139 -4.74 -9.16 -6.19
CA GLY A 139 -5.86 -9.28 -5.27
C GLY A 139 -5.45 -9.44 -3.79
N ILE A 140 -6.28 -8.91 -2.93
CA ILE A 140 -6.03 -8.90 -1.47
C ILE A 140 -6.27 -10.28 -0.83
N LYS A 141 -7.00 -11.17 -1.49
CA LYS A 141 -7.24 -12.51 -0.98
C LYS A 141 -5.96 -13.31 -0.76
N SER A 142 -4.92 -13.07 -1.55
CA SER A 142 -3.61 -13.68 -1.34
C SER A 142 -2.90 -13.19 -0.07
N LEU A 143 -3.23 -11.99 0.39
CA LEU A 143 -2.65 -11.36 1.58
C LEU A 143 -3.51 -11.55 2.83
N LEU A 144 -4.83 -11.62 2.66
CA LEU A 144 -5.82 -11.78 3.73
C LEU A 144 -6.87 -12.82 3.32
N PRO A 145 -6.54 -14.13 3.35
CA PRO A 145 -7.44 -15.20 2.89
C PRO A 145 -8.77 -15.26 3.63
N PHE A 146 -8.79 -14.87 4.89
CA PHE A 146 -9.95 -14.87 5.78
C PHE A 146 -10.31 -13.45 6.22
N ALA A 147 -10.52 -12.54 5.25
CA ALA A 147 -10.94 -11.18 5.53
C ALA A 147 -12.33 -11.14 6.16
N PHE A 148 -12.55 -10.22 7.08
CA PHE A 148 -13.90 -9.96 7.59
C PHE A 148 -14.77 -9.36 6.46
N ALA A 149 -15.85 -10.03 6.13
CA ALA A 149 -16.80 -9.61 5.10
C ALA A 149 -18.20 -10.05 5.50
N GLU A 150 -19.08 -9.09 5.79
CA GLU A 150 -20.46 -9.37 6.18
C GLU A 150 -21.43 -8.70 5.20
N THR A 151 -21.93 -9.49 4.27
CA THR A 151 -22.82 -8.99 3.20
C THR A 151 -24.18 -8.52 3.69
N ARG A 152 -24.65 -9.02 4.84
CA ARG A 152 -25.93 -8.63 5.43
C ARG A 152 -25.93 -7.19 5.97
N LEU A 153 -24.75 -6.61 6.20
CA LEU A 153 -24.59 -5.21 6.60
C LEU A 153 -24.67 -4.24 5.42
N GLN A 154 -24.55 -4.75 4.20
CA GLN A 154 -24.65 -3.94 2.98
C GLN A 154 -26.13 -3.83 2.57
N LYS A 155 -26.68 -2.63 2.65
CA LYS A 155 -28.03 -2.30 2.18
C LYS A 155 -27.98 -1.69 0.79
#